data_3f1d579ffd404143d4307c6d317810cf
#
_entry.id   3f1d579ffd404143d4307c6d317810cf
#
_cell.length_a   1.000
_cell.length_b   1.000
_cell.length_c   1.000
_cell.angle_alpha   90.00
_cell.angle_beta   90.00
_cell.angle_gamma   90.00
#
_symmetry.space_group_name_H-M   'P 1'
#
loop_
_entity.id
_entity.type
_entity.pdbx_description
1 polymer ?
#
loop_
_entity_poly.entity_id
_entity_poly.type
_entity_poly.pdbx_seq_one_letter_code
_entity_poly.pdbx_strand_id
1 'polypeptide(L)'
;MAKDIKFDIEAREGLKRGIDALANAVKVTLGPKGRNVIISKSFGSPQVTKDGVSVAKEIELEDALENMGAQMVKEVASKTNDLAGDGTTTATVLAQAIVKEGLKNVASGANPMDLKRGIDKAVVKIVEHLAKQAKEVGSSSEKVKQVASISANNDETIGELIAQAFEKVGKEGVITVEEAKGTDTYVDVVEGMQFDRGYLSPYFVTDSEKMVAELDRPYILLYDKKISTMKDLLPVLEPVAQSGKPLLIIAEDIDGEALATLVVNKLRGTLRIAAVKAPGFGDRRKAMLEDIAILTGGTVIAEERGFNLENATIDMLGTAERVSIDKDNTTIVNGAGKSEDIKARAAQIKAQIENTTSDYDREKLQERLAKLSGGVAVLYIGAASEVEMKEKKDRVDDALHATRAAVEEGIVAGGGIALLRAKNALAKIKPVNADEETGIKIILKALEAPLRTIVENAGVEGSVIVSKVLESSREAFGYNAKSGQYTDMFRAGIIDPKKVTRVALENAASVAGMILTTECALVDIKDDKAAAMPPMGGGMPGMM
;
A
#
# COMPACT_ATOMS: atom_id res chain seq x y z
N MET A 1 -14.39 9.18 29.77
CA MET A 1 -14.47 10.57 29.27
C MET A 1 -15.91 10.88 28.93
N ALA A 2 -16.37 12.10 29.21
CA ALA A 2 -17.72 12.53 28.82
C ALA A 2 -17.76 12.68 27.28
N LYS A 3 -18.95 12.43 26.69
CA LYS A 3 -19.16 12.58 25.25
C LYS A 3 -20.04 13.79 24.99
N ASP A 4 -19.69 14.59 24.00
CA ASP A 4 -20.57 15.58 23.39
C ASP A 4 -21.34 14.89 22.25
N ILE A 5 -22.66 15.08 22.24
CA ILE A 5 -23.56 14.40 21.30
C ILE A 5 -24.11 15.45 20.34
N LYS A 6 -23.79 15.29 19.07
CA LYS A 6 -24.27 16.15 17.99
C LYS A 6 -25.24 15.38 17.11
N PHE A 7 -26.31 16.03 16.73
CA PHE A 7 -27.37 15.41 15.93
C PHE A 7 -27.58 16.16 14.60
N ASP A 8 -28.20 15.45 13.66
CA ASP A 8 -28.80 16.00 12.44
C ASP A 8 -27.85 16.93 11.64
N ILE A 9 -28.26 18.15 11.39
CA ILE A 9 -27.51 19.14 10.57
C ILE A 9 -26.16 19.48 11.22
N GLU A 10 -26.12 19.67 12.54
CA GLU A 10 -24.89 20.04 13.25
C GLU A 10 -23.80 18.95 13.08
N ALA A 11 -24.20 17.68 13.27
CA ALA A 11 -23.28 16.55 13.09
C ALA A 11 -22.77 16.48 11.65
N ARG A 12 -23.66 16.56 10.66
CA ARG A 12 -23.32 16.44 9.25
C ARG A 12 -22.46 17.58 8.73
N GLU A 13 -22.74 18.82 9.14
CA GLU A 13 -21.93 19.98 8.73
C GLU A 13 -20.55 19.98 9.35
N GLY A 14 -20.41 19.58 10.63
CA GLY A 14 -19.11 19.42 11.26
C GLY A 14 -18.26 18.34 10.56
N LEU A 15 -18.81 17.16 10.34
CA LEU A 15 -18.14 16.09 9.58
C LEU A 15 -17.73 16.59 8.19
N LYS A 16 -18.64 17.29 7.48
CA LYS A 16 -18.36 17.83 6.14
C LYS A 16 -17.21 18.81 6.13
N ARG A 17 -17.12 19.74 7.12
CA ARG A 17 -16.00 20.68 7.19
C ARG A 17 -14.67 19.97 7.35
N GLY A 18 -14.61 18.92 8.18
CA GLY A 18 -13.42 18.09 8.32
C GLY A 18 -13.03 17.36 7.03
N ILE A 19 -14.00 16.78 6.33
CA ILE A 19 -13.82 16.15 5.01
C ILE A 19 -13.28 17.18 4.00
N ASP A 20 -13.88 18.37 3.95
CA ASP A 20 -13.46 19.42 3.03
C ASP A 20 -12.03 19.91 3.35
N ALA A 21 -11.67 20.05 4.63
CA ALA A 21 -10.33 20.44 5.05
C ALA A 21 -9.28 19.47 4.56
N LEU A 22 -9.46 18.17 4.83
CA LEU A 22 -8.53 17.13 4.40
C LEU A 22 -8.48 17.02 2.86
N ALA A 23 -9.63 16.91 2.21
CA ALA A 23 -9.68 16.73 0.76
C ALA A 23 -9.10 17.94 0.00
N ASN A 24 -9.29 19.17 0.49
CA ASN A 24 -8.72 20.36 -0.11
C ASN A 24 -7.19 20.40 -0.01
N ALA A 25 -6.61 19.89 1.08
CA ALA A 25 -5.16 19.78 1.23
C ALA A 25 -4.57 18.70 0.30
N VAL A 26 -5.26 17.54 0.18
CA VAL A 26 -4.79 16.41 -0.63
C VAL A 26 -4.93 16.68 -2.13
N LYS A 27 -6.07 17.23 -2.59
CA LYS A 27 -6.38 17.37 -4.03
C LYS A 27 -5.41 18.25 -4.83
N VAL A 28 -4.63 19.13 -4.16
CA VAL A 28 -3.65 20.00 -4.84
C VAL A 28 -2.51 19.22 -5.47
N THR A 29 -2.31 17.97 -5.04
CA THR A 29 -1.25 17.09 -5.56
C THR A 29 -1.66 16.38 -6.85
N LEU A 30 -2.96 16.36 -7.22
CA LEU A 30 -3.49 15.52 -8.29
C LEU A 30 -3.10 16.00 -9.68
N GLY A 31 -2.63 15.08 -10.50
CA GLY A 31 -2.38 15.26 -11.92
C GLY A 31 -0.98 15.83 -12.25
N PRO A 32 -0.66 15.99 -13.57
CA PRO A 32 0.69 16.33 -14.04
C PRO A 32 1.16 17.73 -13.62
N LYS A 33 0.24 18.61 -13.25
CA LYS A 33 0.54 19.95 -12.70
C LYS A 33 0.15 20.07 -11.22
N GLY A 34 -0.03 18.94 -10.55
CA GLY A 34 -0.17 18.87 -9.10
C GLY A 34 1.05 19.44 -8.38
N ARG A 35 0.84 20.01 -7.20
CA ARG A 35 1.85 20.72 -6.42
C ARG A 35 2.25 19.94 -5.19
N ASN A 36 3.44 20.23 -4.67
CA ASN A 36 3.90 19.67 -3.41
C ASN A 36 3.13 20.26 -2.23
N VAL A 37 2.98 19.44 -1.20
CA VAL A 37 2.56 19.85 0.14
C VAL A 37 3.78 19.78 1.06
N ILE A 38 3.96 20.79 1.91
CA ILE A 38 5.02 20.82 2.91
C ILE A 38 4.40 20.48 4.26
N ILE A 39 4.95 19.48 4.91
CA ILE A 39 4.48 18.95 6.19
C ILE A 39 5.52 19.28 7.25
N SER A 40 5.09 19.94 8.33
CA SER A 40 5.94 20.18 9.50
C SER A 40 6.13 18.88 10.27
N LYS A 41 7.36 18.58 10.66
CA LYS A 41 7.67 17.45 11.55
C LYS A 41 8.10 17.96 12.91
N SER A 42 7.74 17.24 13.97
CA SER A 42 8.14 17.58 15.35
C SER A 42 9.64 17.53 15.55
N PHE A 43 10.34 16.70 14.78
CA PHE A 43 11.80 16.56 14.77
C PHE A 43 12.30 16.41 13.33
N GLY A 44 13.45 17.03 13.03
CA GLY A 44 14.06 16.98 11.70
C GLY A 44 13.57 18.07 10.74
N SER A 45 13.86 17.88 9.45
CA SER A 45 13.46 18.80 8.38
C SER A 45 12.00 18.61 7.99
N PRO A 46 11.30 19.67 7.52
CA PRO A 46 9.97 19.53 6.95
C PRO A 46 9.96 18.52 5.80
N GLN A 47 8.93 17.70 5.74
CA GLN A 47 8.72 16.76 4.64
C GLN A 47 8.04 17.49 3.47
N VAL A 48 8.54 17.26 2.27
CA VAL A 48 7.92 17.73 1.01
C VAL A 48 7.42 16.51 0.26
N THR A 49 6.14 16.47 -0.07
CA THR A 49 5.55 15.31 -0.74
C THR A 49 4.43 15.71 -1.70
N LYS A 50 4.18 14.84 -2.70
CA LYS A 50 2.98 14.85 -3.55
C LYS A 50 2.09 13.64 -3.30
N ASP A 51 2.53 12.69 -2.47
CA ASP A 51 1.74 11.53 -2.14
C ASP A 51 0.52 11.90 -1.29
N GLY A 52 -0.67 11.54 -1.79
CA GLY A 52 -1.94 11.89 -1.16
C GLY A 52 -2.16 11.20 0.18
N VAL A 53 -1.69 9.96 0.38
CA VAL A 53 -1.85 9.25 1.64
C VAL A 53 -0.95 9.82 2.72
N SER A 54 0.28 10.20 2.39
CA SER A 54 1.20 10.87 3.31
C SER A 54 0.64 12.21 3.80
N VAL A 55 0.06 13.01 2.88
CA VAL A 55 -0.62 14.26 3.26
C VAL A 55 -1.83 13.97 4.15
N ALA A 56 -2.67 12.99 3.79
CA ALA A 56 -3.87 12.66 4.56
C ALA A 56 -3.56 12.18 5.98
N LYS A 57 -2.50 11.38 6.15
CA LYS A 57 -2.09 10.84 7.46
C LYS A 57 -1.68 11.92 8.46
N GLU A 58 -1.12 13.01 8.01
CA GLU A 58 -0.63 14.10 8.87
C GLU A 58 -1.71 15.11 9.26
N ILE A 59 -2.91 15.03 8.67
CA ILE A 59 -3.97 15.99 8.98
C ILE A 59 -4.69 15.57 10.25
N GLU A 60 -4.59 16.43 11.26
CA GLU A 60 -5.38 16.43 12.50
C GLU A 60 -5.98 17.81 12.70
N LEU A 61 -7.28 17.86 13.03
CA LEU A 61 -8.01 19.10 13.24
C LEU A 61 -8.28 19.31 14.73
N GLU A 62 -8.30 20.56 15.14
CA GLU A 62 -8.49 20.95 16.54
C GLU A 62 -9.91 20.64 17.03
N ASP A 63 -10.93 20.91 16.20
CA ASP A 63 -12.32 20.55 16.49
C ASP A 63 -12.52 19.03 16.35
N ALA A 64 -13.02 18.40 17.42
CA ALA A 64 -13.16 16.95 17.51
C ALA A 64 -14.15 16.38 16.47
N LEU A 65 -15.23 17.11 16.16
CA LEU A 65 -16.24 16.68 15.17
C LEU A 65 -15.70 16.82 13.75
N GLU A 66 -15.02 17.91 13.44
CA GLU A 66 -14.35 18.10 12.14
C GLU A 66 -13.24 17.07 11.96
N ASN A 67 -12.45 16.81 13.02
CA ASN A 67 -11.41 15.80 12.99
C ASN A 67 -11.98 14.39 12.72
N MET A 68 -13.14 14.05 13.26
CA MET A 68 -13.82 12.79 12.96
C MET A 68 -14.15 12.68 11.46
N GLY A 69 -14.63 13.76 10.84
CA GLY A 69 -14.88 13.82 9.40
C GLY A 69 -13.60 13.64 8.58
N ALA A 70 -12.50 14.29 8.98
CA ALA A 70 -11.20 14.13 8.37
C ALA A 70 -10.69 12.69 8.49
N GLN A 71 -10.79 12.06 9.67
CA GLN A 71 -10.36 10.67 9.89
C GLN A 71 -11.11 9.66 9.00
N MET A 72 -12.40 9.87 8.73
CA MET A 72 -13.15 8.99 7.82
C MET A 72 -12.61 9.04 6.38
N VAL A 73 -12.22 10.20 5.87
CA VAL A 73 -11.61 10.32 4.54
C VAL A 73 -10.14 9.90 4.55
N LYS A 74 -9.43 10.08 5.65
CA LYS A 74 -8.08 9.51 5.86
C LYS A 74 -8.12 7.98 5.72
N GLU A 75 -9.16 7.32 6.23
CA GLU A 75 -9.36 5.88 6.05
C GLU A 75 -9.57 5.51 4.58
N VAL A 76 -10.31 6.32 3.80
CA VAL A 76 -10.46 6.11 2.34
C VAL A 76 -9.09 6.09 1.65
N ALA A 77 -8.25 7.08 1.93
CA ALA A 77 -6.90 7.17 1.36
C ALA A 77 -6.04 5.96 1.78
N SER A 78 -6.03 5.62 3.07
CA SER A 78 -5.23 4.51 3.60
C SER A 78 -5.66 3.16 3.03
N LYS A 79 -6.96 2.84 3.00
CA LYS A 79 -7.48 1.59 2.40
C LYS A 79 -7.18 1.50 0.90
N THR A 80 -7.24 2.63 0.20
CA THR A 80 -6.93 2.65 -1.24
C THR A 80 -5.45 2.36 -1.46
N ASN A 81 -4.57 2.93 -0.64
CA ASN A 81 -3.15 2.62 -0.63
C ASN A 81 -2.90 1.13 -0.35
N ASP A 82 -3.50 0.57 0.69
CA ASP A 82 -3.32 -0.83 1.09
C ASP A 82 -3.72 -1.83 -0.01
N LEU A 83 -4.77 -1.52 -0.79
CA LEU A 83 -5.33 -2.42 -1.80
C LEU A 83 -4.71 -2.24 -3.19
N ALA A 84 -4.33 -1.02 -3.55
CA ALA A 84 -3.92 -0.68 -4.91
C ALA A 84 -2.56 0.05 -4.97
N GLY A 85 -2.04 0.52 -3.83
CA GLY A 85 -0.76 1.22 -3.71
C GLY A 85 -0.69 2.59 -4.39
N ASP A 86 -1.78 3.02 -5.01
CA ASP A 86 -1.91 4.31 -5.70
C ASP A 86 -3.39 4.73 -5.73
N GLY A 87 -3.69 5.94 -6.26
CA GLY A 87 -5.06 6.45 -6.41
C GLY A 87 -5.66 7.06 -5.14
N THR A 88 -4.88 7.28 -4.11
CA THR A 88 -5.29 7.82 -2.80
C THR A 88 -5.91 9.21 -2.92
N THR A 89 -5.32 10.08 -3.74
CA THR A 89 -5.85 11.42 -4.04
C THR A 89 -7.15 11.34 -4.82
N THR A 90 -7.24 10.45 -5.81
CA THR A 90 -8.48 10.23 -6.59
C THR A 90 -9.62 9.74 -5.71
N ALA A 91 -9.35 8.81 -4.80
CA ALA A 91 -10.33 8.30 -3.83
C ALA A 91 -10.83 9.41 -2.89
N THR A 92 -9.92 10.24 -2.39
CA THR A 92 -10.24 11.40 -1.54
C THR A 92 -11.13 12.42 -2.26
N VAL A 93 -10.82 12.73 -3.52
CA VAL A 93 -11.60 13.65 -4.36
C VAL A 93 -13.00 13.09 -4.64
N LEU A 94 -13.11 11.80 -4.94
CA LEU A 94 -14.38 11.11 -5.14
C LEU A 94 -15.23 11.10 -3.85
N ALA A 95 -14.64 10.78 -2.71
CA ALA A 95 -15.31 10.80 -1.41
C ALA A 95 -15.89 12.18 -1.09
N GLN A 96 -15.09 13.25 -1.25
CA GLN A 96 -15.55 14.62 -1.08
C GLN A 96 -16.71 14.96 -2.01
N ALA A 97 -16.61 14.58 -3.28
CA ALA A 97 -17.65 14.88 -4.27
C ALA A 97 -18.97 14.16 -3.96
N ILE A 98 -18.92 12.88 -3.58
CA ILE A 98 -20.10 12.09 -3.21
C ILE A 98 -20.74 12.65 -1.94
N VAL A 99 -19.98 12.93 -0.89
CA VAL A 99 -20.48 13.52 0.36
C VAL A 99 -21.11 14.89 0.11
N LYS A 100 -20.42 15.76 -0.63
CA LYS A 100 -20.91 17.11 -0.94
C LYS A 100 -22.25 17.11 -1.67
N GLU A 101 -22.39 16.27 -2.68
CA GLU A 101 -23.66 16.17 -3.43
C GLU A 101 -24.73 15.40 -2.63
N GLY A 102 -24.33 14.36 -1.90
CA GLY A 102 -25.24 13.56 -1.08
C GLY A 102 -25.88 14.37 0.06
N LEU A 103 -25.07 15.11 0.83
CA LEU A 103 -25.58 15.92 1.95
C LEU A 103 -26.56 17.02 1.51
N LYS A 104 -26.42 17.58 0.32
CA LYS A 104 -27.41 18.52 -0.24
C LYS A 104 -28.78 17.87 -0.39
N ASN A 105 -28.82 16.62 -0.85
CA ASN A 105 -30.06 15.89 -1.05
C ASN A 105 -30.66 15.41 0.27
N VAL A 106 -29.83 14.97 1.24
CA VAL A 106 -30.27 14.64 2.61
C VAL A 106 -30.90 15.87 3.28
N ALA A 107 -30.24 17.04 3.18
CA ALA A 107 -30.78 18.31 3.72
C ALA A 107 -32.09 18.73 3.04
N SER A 108 -32.32 18.29 1.80
CA SER A 108 -33.58 18.52 1.06
C SER A 108 -34.66 17.48 1.36
N GLY A 109 -34.43 16.55 2.29
CA GLY A 109 -35.41 15.57 2.78
C GLY A 109 -35.39 14.21 2.06
N ALA A 110 -34.40 13.93 1.20
CA ALA A 110 -34.24 12.60 0.61
C ALA A 110 -33.85 11.55 1.66
N ASN A 111 -34.39 10.33 1.52
CA ASN A 111 -34.09 9.23 2.44
C ASN A 111 -32.64 8.76 2.29
N PRO A 112 -31.79 8.91 3.33
CA PRO A 112 -30.35 8.58 3.24
C PRO A 112 -30.08 7.11 2.89
N MET A 113 -30.94 6.19 3.36
CA MET A 113 -30.79 4.75 3.11
C MET A 113 -31.07 4.40 1.64
N ASP A 114 -32.04 5.07 1.01
CA ASP A 114 -32.35 4.87 -0.40
C ASP A 114 -31.30 5.55 -1.30
N LEU A 115 -30.81 6.74 -0.89
CA LEU A 115 -29.65 7.36 -1.54
C LEU A 115 -28.46 6.40 -1.56
N LYS A 116 -28.13 5.77 -0.41
CA LYS A 116 -27.05 4.79 -0.31
C LYS A 116 -27.26 3.60 -1.23
N ARG A 117 -28.48 3.05 -1.30
CA ARG A 117 -28.80 1.94 -2.23
C ARG A 117 -28.56 2.33 -3.68
N GLY A 118 -28.93 3.56 -4.06
CA GLY A 118 -28.68 4.12 -5.40
C GLY A 118 -27.19 4.26 -5.69
N ILE A 119 -26.41 4.76 -4.73
CA ILE A 119 -24.95 4.86 -4.80
C ILE A 119 -24.33 3.47 -5.01
N ASP A 120 -24.69 2.48 -4.18
CA ASP A 120 -24.15 1.13 -4.24
C ASP A 120 -24.42 0.47 -5.61
N LYS A 121 -25.67 0.60 -6.14
CA LYS A 121 -26.02 0.10 -7.48
C LYS A 121 -25.23 0.78 -8.60
N ALA A 122 -25.00 2.07 -8.48
CA ALA A 122 -24.22 2.83 -9.46
C ALA A 122 -22.76 2.37 -9.48
N VAL A 123 -22.13 2.18 -8.29
CA VAL A 123 -20.74 1.71 -8.17
C VAL A 123 -20.58 0.34 -8.81
N VAL A 124 -21.46 -0.63 -8.52
CA VAL A 124 -21.41 -1.96 -9.14
C VAL A 124 -21.42 -1.87 -10.67
N LYS A 125 -22.31 -1.03 -11.23
CA LYS A 125 -22.40 -0.86 -12.69
C LYS A 125 -21.17 -0.20 -13.31
N ILE A 126 -20.55 0.73 -12.61
CA ILE A 126 -19.31 1.37 -13.07
C ILE A 126 -18.16 0.37 -13.05
N VAL A 127 -18.04 -0.43 -11.99
CA VAL A 127 -17.01 -1.48 -11.88
C VAL A 127 -17.13 -2.50 -13.02
N GLU A 128 -18.37 -2.97 -13.31
CA GLU A 128 -18.64 -3.83 -14.48
C GLU A 128 -18.23 -3.17 -15.80
N HIS A 129 -18.45 -1.86 -15.93
CA HIS A 129 -18.11 -1.10 -17.13
C HIS A 129 -16.59 -0.94 -17.29
N LEU A 130 -15.89 -0.58 -16.20
CA LEU A 130 -14.43 -0.49 -16.18
C LEU A 130 -13.78 -1.84 -16.55
N ALA A 131 -14.34 -2.95 -16.06
CA ALA A 131 -13.86 -4.29 -16.42
C ALA A 131 -13.96 -4.59 -17.93
N LYS A 132 -15.02 -4.09 -18.58
CA LYS A 132 -15.19 -4.23 -20.04
C LYS A 132 -14.28 -3.32 -20.86
N GLN A 133 -13.93 -2.16 -20.34
CA GLN A 133 -13.02 -1.20 -21.00
C GLN A 133 -11.55 -1.55 -20.80
N ALA A 134 -11.22 -2.35 -19.79
CA ALA A 134 -9.85 -2.67 -19.44
C ALA A 134 -9.14 -3.40 -20.59
N LYS A 135 -7.90 -2.99 -20.85
CA LYS A 135 -6.99 -3.63 -21.80
C LYS A 135 -5.84 -4.27 -21.03
N GLU A 136 -5.54 -5.51 -21.33
CA GLU A 136 -4.40 -6.18 -20.72
C GLU A 136 -3.08 -5.49 -21.07
N VAL A 137 -2.20 -5.40 -20.08
CA VAL A 137 -0.83 -4.92 -20.28
C VAL A 137 -0.03 -5.96 -21.06
N GLY A 138 -0.27 -7.25 -20.78
CA GLY A 138 0.43 -8.35 -21.41
C GLY A 138 1.92 -8.33 -21.05
N SER A 139 2.79 -8.62 -22.03
CA SER A 139 4.26 -8.55 -21.91
C SER A 139 4.83 -7.26 -22.50
N SER A 140 4.01 -6.21 -22.67
CA SER A 140 4.43 -4.97 -23.31
C SER A 140 5.23 -4.10 -22.34
N SER A 141 6.54 -4.06 -22.47
CA SER A 141 7.46 -3.18 -21.74
C SER A 141 7.06 -1.71 -21.89
N GLU A 142 6.58 -1.30 -23.08
CA GLU A 142 6.12 0.06 -23.34
C GLU A 142 4.90 0.44 -22.49
N LYS A 143 3.91 -0.44 -22.31
CA LYS A 143 2.75 -0.17 -21.46
C LYS A 143 3.16 -0.11 -19.99
N VAL A 144 4.06 -0.99 -19.54
CA VAL A 144 4.64 -0.95 -18.18
C VAL A 144 5.31 0.40 -17.96
N LYS A 145 6.17 0.84 -18.89
CA LYS A 145 6.83 2.15 -18.84
C LYS A 145 5.82 3.30 -18.74
N GLN A 146 4.77 3.27 -19.56
CA GLN A 146 3.74 4.32 -19.58
C GLN A 146 2.99 4.40 -18.25
N VAL A 147 2.55 3.27 -17.68
CA VAL A 147 1.90 3.24 -16.36
C VAL A 147 2.82 3.78 -15.29
N ALA A 148 4.04 3.25 -15.23
CA ALA A 148 5.03 3.66 -14.24
C ALA A 148 5.37 5.15 -14.35
N SER A 149 5.55 5.67 -15.58
CA SER A 149 5.82 7.10 -15.79
C SER A 149 4.67 7.98 -15.31
N ILE A 150 3.41 7.61 -15.61
CA ILE A 150 2.23 8.38 -15.19
C ILE A 150 2.13 8.42 -13.67
N SER A 151 2.24 7.28 -13.00
CA SER A 151 2.18 7.18 -11.53
C SER A 151 3.36 7.91 -10.88
N ALA A 152 4.55 7.89 -11.51
CA ALA A 152 5.72 8.67 -11.09
C ALA A 152 5.63 10.17 -11.44
N ASN A 153 4.44 10.76 -11.56
CA ASN A 153 4.23 12.17 -11.91
C ASN A 153 4.84 12.57 -13.27
N ASN A 154 4.74 11.71 -14.28
CA ASN A 154 5.29 11.87 -15.63
C ASN A 154 6.85 11.89 -15.68
N ASP A 155 7.50 11.17 -14.77
CA ASP A 155 8.93 10.92 -14.80
C ASP A 155 9.22 9.70 -15.69
N GLU A 156 9.72 9.97 -16.90
CA GLU A 156 10.02 8.91 -17.87
C GLU A 156 11.23 8.07 -17.46
N THR A 157 12.16 8.64 -16.67
CA THR A 157 13.35 7.92 -16.18
C THR A 157 12.95 6.83 -15.20
N ILE A 158 12.06 7.14 -14.25
CA ILE A 158 11.50 6.15 -13.31
C ILE A 158 10.71 5.09 -14.08
N GLY A 159 9.88 5.51 -15.06
CA GLY A 159 9.12 4.59 -15.89
C GLY A 159 10.01 3.59 -16.63
N GLU A 160 11.12 4.04 -17.20
CA GLU A 160 12.12 3.20 -17.89
C GLU A 160 12.75 2.18 -16.95
N LEU A 161 13.19 2.61 -15.76
CA LEU A 161 13.84 1.76 -14.77
C LEU A 161 12.88 0.66 -14.26
N ILE A 162 11.62 1.00 -14.01
CA ILE A 162 10.60 0.02 -13.60
C ILE A 162 10.33 -0.98 -14.74
N ALA A 163 10.22 -0.51 -15.99
CA ALA A 163 10.05 -1.40 -17.13
C ALA A 163 11.23 -2.37 -17.29
N GLN A 164 12.47 -1.88 -17.15
CA GLN A 164 13.66 -2.73 -17.15
C GLN A 164 13.67 -3.75 -16.00
N ALA A 165 13.23 -3.35 -14.81
CA ALA A 165 13.11 -4.26 -13.68
C ALA A 165 12.10 -5.41 -13.99
N PHE A 166 10.91 -5.08 -14.49
CA PHE A 166 9.91 -6.07 -14.90
C PHE A 166 10.39 -6.98 -16.04
N GLU A 167 11.18 -6.44 -16.98
CA GLU A 167 11.75 -7.24 -18.07
C GLU A 167 12.76 -8.27 -17.56
N LYS A 168 13.58 -7.87 -16.56
CA LYS A 168 14.61 -8.75 -15.97
C LYS A 168 14.03 -9.88 -15.11
N VAL A 169 13.02 -9.59 -14.27
CA VAL A 169 12.47 -10.58 -13.32
C VAL A 169 11.12 -11.16 -13.75
N GLY A 170 10.51 -10.64 -14.82
CA GLY A 170 9.20 -11.09 -15.30
C GLY A 170 8.03 -10.53 -14.49
N LYS A 171 6.80 -10.94 -14.87
CA LYS A 171 5.56 -10.42 -14.27
C LYS A 171 5.37 -10.81 -12.81
N GLU A 172 5.77 -12.02 -12.47
CA GLU A 172 5.70 -12.60 -11.12
C GLU A 172 6.96 -12.29 -10.29
N GLY A 173 7.93 -11.57 -10.89
CA GLY A 173 9.20 -11.26 -10.26
C GLY A 173 9.07 -10.23 -9.15
N VAL A 174 9.95 -10.35 -8.17
CA VAL A 174 10.01 -9.44 -7.03
C VAL A 174 10.84 -8.21 -7.40
N ILE A 175 10.29 -7.03 -7.13
CA ILE A 175 10.99 -5.75 -7.30
C ILE A 175 10.91 -5.02 -5.97
N THR A 176 12.07 -4.58 -5.46
CA THR A 176 12.20 -3.79 -4.23
C THR A 176 12.86 -2.45 -4.52
N VAL A 177 12.67 -1.48 -3.62
CA VAL A 177 13.20 -0.13 -3.75
C VAL A 177 14.16 0.14 -2.59
N GLU A 178 15.40 0.48 -2.92
CA GLU A 178 16.48 0.70 -1.96
C GLU A 178 17.15 2.06 -2.18
N GLU A 179 17.84 2.54 -1.16
CA GLU A 179 18.64 3.75 -1.25
C GLU A 179 20.01 3.45 -1.88
N ALA A 180 20.38 4.19 -2.91
CA ALA A 180 21.72 4.11 -3.48
C ALA A 180 22.74 4.82 -2.57
N LYS A 181 23.99 4.37 -2.61
CA LYS A 181 25.09 5.02 -1.90
C LYS A 181 25.54 6.34 -2.55
N GLY A 182 25.06 6.62 -3.76
CA GLY A 182 25.41 7.79 -4.56
C GLY A 182 24.18 8.53 -5.11
N THR A 183 24.39 9.41 -6.07
CA THR A 183 23.34 10.22 -6.69
C THR A 183 22.64 9.53 -7.86
N ASP A 184 23.21 8.44 -8.37
CA ASP A 184 22.69 7.74 -9.54
C ASP A 184 21.58 6.75 -9.14
N THR A 185 20.52 6.73 -9.93
CA THR A 185 19.43 5.76 -9.79
C THR A 185 19.61 4.66 -10.84
N TYR A 186 19.58 3.39 -10.41
CA TYR A 186 19.81 2.24 -11.28
C TYR A 186 19.06 1.01 -10.80
N VAL A 187 18.94 -0.01 -11.67
CA VAL A 187 18.34 -1.31 -11.35
C VAL A 187 19.38 -2.41 -11.44
N ASP A 188 19.45 -3.23 -10.39
CA ASP A 188 20.26 -4.45 -10.37
C ASP A 188 19.40 -5.66 -10.03
N VAL A 189 19.86 -6.86 -10.40
CA VAL A 189 19.19 -8.12 -10.07
C VAL A 189 20.11 -8.94 -9.19
N VAL A 190 19.61 -9.26 -8.01
CA VAL A 190 20.34 -10.01 -7.00
C VAL A 190 19.64 -11.33 -6.68
N GLU A 191 20.39 -12.27 -6.12
CA GLU A 191 19.82 -13.52 -5.61
C GLU A 191 18.84 -13.19 -4.47
N GLY A 192 17.61 -13.69 -4.54
CA GLY A 192 16.60 -13.38 -3.55
C GLY A 192 15.29 -14.12 -3.77
N MET A 193 14.40 -14.01 -2.80
CA MET A 193 13.10 -14.68 -2.83
C MET A 193 12.06 -13.89 -2.04
N GLN A 194 10.81 -13.93 -2.50
CA GLN A 194 9.66 -13.50 -1.72
C GLN A 194 8.70 -14.67 -1.47
N PHE A 195 8.11 -14.71 -0.28
CA PHE A 195 7.05 -15.65 0.04
C PHE A 195 5.93 -14.98 0.86
N ASP A 196 4.73 -15.53 0.73
CA ASP A 196 3.46 -15.01 1.23
C ASP A 196 3.25 -15.33 2.72
N ARG A 197 4.11 -14.79 3.57
CA ARG A 197 4.00 -14.80 5.04
C ARG A 197 4.53 -13.48 5.59
N GLY A 198 3.70 -12.74 6.28
CA GLY A 198 4.08 -11.52 6.96
C GLY A 198 4.50 -11.75 8.42
N TYR A 199 4.78 -10.66 9.12
CA TYR A 199 5.22 -10.73 10.52
C TYR A 199 4.13 -11.30 11.44
N LEU A 200 4.55 -12.08 12.45
CA LEU A 200 3.64 -12.67 13.44
C LEU A 200 3.05 -11.65 14.42
N SER A 201 3.65 -10.48 14.52
CA SER A 201 3.18 -9.40 15.39
C SER A 201 3.52 -8.03 14.79
N PRO A 202 2.58 -7.07 14.79
CA PRO A 202 2.86 -5.69 14.38
C PRO A 202 3.95 -5.01 15.21
N TYR A 203 4.22 -5.52 16.40
CA TYR A 203 5.31 -5.00 17.25
C TYR A 203 6.71 -5.28 16.69
N PHE A 204 6.87 -6.15 15.69
CA PHE A 204 8.15 -6.34 14.99
C PHE A 204 8.46 -5.23 13.98
N VAL A 205 7.50 -4.42 13.60
CA VAL A 205 7.65 -3.31 12.67
C VAL A 205 8.77 -2.36 13.10
N THR A 206 9.61 -1.96 12.16
CA THR A 206 10.71 -1.00 12.34
C THR A 206 10.37 0.36 11.73
N ASP A 207 9.62 0.36 10.63
CA ASP A 207 9.06 1.53 9.97
C ASP A 207 7.53 1.55 10.18
N SER A 208 7.08 2.36 11.14
CA SER A 208 5.65 2.46 11.48
C SER A 208 4.83 3.23 10.43
N GLU A 209 5.44 4.04 9.58
CA GLU A 209 4.73 4.75 8.50
C GLU A 209 4.34 3.77 7.39
N LYS A 210 5.25 2.86 7.03
CA LYS A 210 5.04 1.82 6.01
C LYS A 210 4.50 0.50 6.57
N MET A 211 4.46 0.35 7.90
CA MET A 211 4.11 -0.91 8.57
C MET A 211 4.98 -2.09 8.12
N VAL A 212 6.29 -1.87 7.99
CA VAL A 212 7.28 -2.85 7.53
C VAL A 212 8.34 -3.09 8.59
N ALA A 213 8.80 -4.33 8.74
CA ALA A 213 9.98 -4.68 9.51
C ALA A 213 11.16 -4.87 8.54
N GLU A 214 12.14 -3.97 8.59
CA GLU A 214 13.37 -4.05 7.82
C GLU A 214 14.53 -4.52 8.70
N LEU A 215 15.25 -5.53 8.24
CA LEU A 215 16.40 -6.13 8.91
C LEU A 215 17.62 -6.08 7.99
N ASP A 216 18.61 -5.27 8.35
CA ASP A 216 19.86 -5.15 7.61
C ASP A 216 20.87 -6.20 8.06
N ARG A 217 21.37 -6.98 7.13
CA ARG A 217 22.35 -8.07 7.33
C ARG A 217 21.95 -9.01 8.48
N PRO A 218 20.69 -9.54 8.46
CA PRO A 218 20.20 -10.39 9.53
C PRO A 218 20.83 -11.77 9.51
N TYR A 219 20.83 -12.41 10.67
CA TYR A 219 20.82 -13.86 10.77
C TYR A 219 19.41 -14.39 10.49
N ILE A 220 19.30 -15.58 9.91
CA ILE A 220 18.04 -16.23 9.57
C ILE A 220 18.01 -17.63 10.16
N LEU A 221 17.15 -17.84 11.14
CA LEU A 221 16.89 -19.14 11.75
C LEU A 221 15.74 -19.83 10.99
N LEU A 222 15.99 -21.06 10.53
CA LEU A 222 15.01 -21.89 9.82
C LEU A 222 14.67 -23.10 10.68
N TYR A 223 13.41 -23.21 11.12
CA TYR A 223 12.94 -24.30 11.97
C TYR A 223 11.67 -24.93 11.42
N ASP A 224 11.61 -26.27 11.37
CA ASP A 224 10.50 -27.00 10.74
C ASP A 224 9.29 -27.22 11.64
N LYS A 225 9.41 -26.91 12.95
CA LYS A 225 8.37 -27.09 13.95
C LYS A 225 7.93 -25.76 14.58
N LYS A 226 6.93 -25.85 15.45
CA LYS A 226 6.42 -24.75 16.25
C LYS A 226 7.35 -24.46 17.44
N ILE A 227 7.47 -23.17 17.78
CA ILE A 227 8.25 -22.68 18.93
C ILE A 227 7.26 -22.06 19.92
N SER A 228 7.12 -22.66 21.11
CA SER A 228 6.21 -22.16 22.15
C SER A 228 6.94 -21.75 23.43
N THR A 229 8.15 -22.28 23.66
CA THR A 229 8.97 -22.01 24.85
C THR A 229 10.21 -21.20 24.50
N MET A 230 10.55 -20.27 25.38
CA MET A 230 11.72 -19.40 25.19
C MET A 230 13.03 -20.15 25.41
N LYS A 231 13.00 -21.17 26.25
CA LYS A 231 14.19 -21.95 26.63
C LYS A 231 14.91 -22.56 25.42
N ASP A 232 14.15 -23.05 24.45
CA ASP A 232 14.67 -23.71 23.25
C ASP A 232 15.43 -22.76 22.33
N LEU A 233 15.07 -21.45 22.37
CA LEU A 233 15.68 -20.38 21.57
C LEU A 233 16.94 -19.78 22.19
N LEU A 234 17.19 -19.94 23.51
CA LEU A 234 18.29 -19.28 24.21
C LEU A 234 19.66 -19.53 23.57
N PRO A 235 20.00 -20.76 23.13
CA PRO A 235 21.30 -21.03 22.50
C PRO A 235 21.58 -20.24 21.24
N VAL A 236 20.50 -19.82 20.51
CA VAL A 236 20.59 -18.97 19.31
C VAL A 236 20.56 -17.50 19.69
N LEU A 237 19.66 -17.11 20.61
CA LEU A 237 19.45 -15.71 20.95
C LEU A 237 20.61 -15.04 21.66
N GLU A 238 21.32 -15.77 22.56
CA GLU A 238 22.45 -15.22 23.29
C GLU A 238 23.61 -14.82 22.37
N PRO A 239 24.11 -15.70 21.45
CA PRO A 239 25.16 -15.32 20.52
C PRO A 239 24.72 -14.23 19.53
N VAL A 240 23.44 -14.24 19.08
CA VAL A 240 22.88 -13.20 18.19
C VAL A 240 22.86 -11.85 18.91
N ALA A 241 22.38 -11.79 20.16
CA ALA A 241 22.38 -10.57 20.97
C ALA A 241 23.80 -10.00 21.16
N GLN A 242 24.79 -10.87 21.43
CA GLN A 242 26.19 -10.46 21.54
C GLN A 242 26.76 -9.93 20.22
N SER A 243 26.32 -10.44 19.08
CA SER A 243 26.76 -9.97 17.76
C SER A 243 26.19 -8.59 17.37
N GLY A 244 25.09 -8.16 17.99
CA GLY A 244 24.35 -6.95 17.66
C GLY A 244 23.63 -6.98 16.30
N LYS A 245 23.66 -8.11 15.58
CA LYS A 245 22.96 -8.25 14.30
C LYS A 245 21.48 -8.57 14.50
N PRO A 246 20.62 -8.17 13.56
CA PRO A 246 19.22 -8.58 13.58
C PRO A 246 19.06 -10.09 13.38
N LEU A 247 17.94 -10.64 13.85
CA LEU A 247 17.54 -12.03 13.64
C LEU A 247 16.16 -12.10 13.02
N LEU A 248 16.02 -12.85 11.93
CA LEU A 248 14.75 -13.34 11.42
C LEU A 248 14.55 -14.79 11.86
N ILE A 249 13.40 -15.10 12.45
CA ILE A 249 13.00 -16.49 12.73
C ILE A 249 11.91 -16.88 11.75
N ILE A 250 12.15 -17.96 10.99
CA ILE A 250 11.18 -18.60 10.10
C ILE A 250 10.88 -19.98 10.68
N ALA A 251 9.71 -20.17 11.27
CA ALA A 251 9.30 -21.42 11.88
C ALA A 251 7.89 -21.82 11.45
N GLU A 252 7.48 -23.07 11.70
CA GLU A 252 6.09 -23.48 11.44
C GLU A 252 5.10 -22.52 12.09
N ASP A 253 5.30 -22.20 13.35
CA ASP A 253 4.58 -21.16 14.10
C ASP A 253 5.44 -20.73 15.30
N ILE A 254 5.16 -19.53 15.82
CA ILE A 254 5.72 -19.08 17.09
C ILE A 254 4.58 -18.49 17.90
N ASP A 255 4.33 -19.01 19.10
CA ASP A 255 3.22 -18.55 19.92
C ASP A 255 3.55 -18.53 21.43
N GLY A 256 2.53 -18.26 22.22
CA GLY A 256 2.60 -18.32 23.68
C GLY A 256 3.69 -17.46 24.28
N GLU A 257 4.44 -18.06 25.20
CA GLU A 257 5.53 -17.40 25.93
C GLU A 257 6.67 -16.96 25.00
N ALA A 258 7.01 -17.77 23.99
CA ALA A 258 8.09 -17.45 23.07
C ALA A 258 7.80 -16.15 22.30
N LEU A 259 6.63 -16.03 21.66
CA LEU A 259 6.27 -14.82 20.91
C LEU A 259 6.21 -13.58 21.81
N ALA A 260 5.59 -13.71 22.99
CA ALA A 260 5.47 -12.58 23.93
C ALA A 260 6.85 -12.09 24.38
N THR A 261 7.76 -13.01 24.69
CA THR A 261 9.11 -12.66 25.12
C THR A 261 9.95 -12.04 24.00
N LEU A 262 9.84 -12.52 22.75
CA LEU A 262 10.50 -11.91 21.59
C LEU A 262 10.02 -10.46 21.37
N VAL A 263 8.71 -10.23 21.44
CA VAL A 263 8.11 -8.89 21.32
C VAL A 263 8.61 -7.97 22.44
N VAL A 264 8.62 -8.41 23.70
CA VAL A 264 9.10 -7.60 24.83
C VAL A 264 10.57 -7.23 24.68
N ASN A 265 11.43 -8.17 24.27
CA ASN A 265 12.86 -7.91 24.07
C ASN A 265 13.10 -6.95 22.89
N LYS A 266 12.32 -7.05 21.82
CA LYS A 266 12.36 -6.10 20.70
C LYS A 266 11.96 -4.70 21.17
N LEU A 267 10.85 -4.56 21.90
CA LEU A 267 10.39 -3.26 22.42
C LEU A 267 11.38 -2.62 23.40
N ARG A 268 12.10 -3.44 24.18
CA ARG A 268 13.18 -2.97 25.07
C ARG A 268 14.47 -2.61 24.31
N GLY A 269 14.54 -2.88 23.01
CA GLY A 269 15.76 -2.66 22.22
C GLY A 269 16.91 -3.65 22.52
N THR A 270 16.65 -4.71 23.29
CA THR A 270 17.66 -5.73 23.64
C THR A 270 17.96 -6.63 22.44
N LEU A 271 16.96 -6.90 21.61
CA LEU A 271 17.08 -7.71 20.40
C LEU A 271 16.46 -6.96 19.20
N ARG A 272 17.16 -6.99 18.09
CA ARG A 272 16.60 -6.63 16.78
C ARG A 272 16.07 -7.89 16.13
N ILE A 273 14.78 -8.14 16.21
CA ILE A 273 14.20 -9.42 15.81
C ILE A 273 12.86 -9.25 15.12
N ALA A 274 12.61 -10.13 14.15
CA ALA A 274 11.29 -10.37 13.59
C ALA A 274 11.04 -11.87 13.46
N ALA A 275 9.77 -12.26 13.42
CA ALA A 275 9.37 -13.64 13.32
C ALA A 275 8.21 -13.79 12.33
N VAL A 276 8.30 -14.81 11.48
CA VAL A 276 7.32 -15.13 10.44
C VAL A 276 7.02 -16.62 10.41
N LYS A 277 5.85 -17.00 9.90
CA LYS A 277 5.54 -18.41 9.63
C LYS A 277 6.27 -18.90 8.39
N ALA A 278 6.72 -20.13 8.41
CA ALA A 278 7.27 -20.79 7.23
C ALA A 278 6.20 -20.92 6.12
N PRO A 279 6.56 -20.70 4.87
CA PRO A 279 5.62 -20.82 3.75
C PRO A 279 5.24 -22.28 3.48
N GLY A 280 3.99 -22.51 3.04
CA GLY A 280 3.45 -23.83 2.73
C GLY A 280 3.04 -24.65 3.95
N PHE A 281 2.65 -25.91 3.70
CA PHE A 281 2.20 -26.87 4.71
C PHE A 281 2.79 -28.25 4.43
N GLY A 282 2.99 -29.06 5.47
CA GLY A 282 3.51 -30.43 5.35
C GLY A 282 4.84 -30.50 4.60
N ASP A 283 4.96 -31.42 3.64
CA ASP A 283 6.19 -31.63 2.87
C ASP A 283 6.56 -30.42 2.00
N ARG A 284 5.58 -29.62 1.57
CA ARG A 284 5.86 -28.38 0.84
C ARG A 284 6.55 -27.35 1.72
N ARG A 285 6.15 -27.23 2.99
CA ARG A 285 6.81 -26.35 3.96
C ARG A 285 8.26 -26.74 4.13
N LYS A 286 8.54 -28.05 4.30
CA LYS A 286 9.91 -28.57 4.40
C LYS A 286 10.73 -28.22 3.15
N ALA A 287 10.14 -28.42 1.97
CA ALA A 287 10.79 -28.10 0.69
C ALA A 287 11.07 -26.59 0.52
N MET A 288 10.15 -25.72 0.95
CA MET A 288 10.34 -24.27 0.93
C MET A 288 11.39 -23.80 1.92
N LEU A 289 11.42 -24.37 3.13
CA LEU A 289 12.48 -24.08 4.11
C LEU A 289 13.86 -24.46 3.56
N GLU A 290 13.97 -25.58 2.83
CA GLU A 290 15.19 -25.98 2.14
C GLU A 290 15.63 -24.98 1.08
N ASP A 291 14.68 -24.51 0.27
CA ASP A 291 14.97 -23.51 -0.77
C ASP A 291 15.49 -22.20 -0.14
N ILE A 292 14.88 -21.78 0.99
CA ILE A 292 15.35 -20.62 1.76
C ILE A 292 16.72 -20.88 2.37
N ALA A 293 16.97 -22.09 2.89
CA ALA A 293 18.28 -22.46 3.45
C ALA A 293 19.39 -22.37 2.39
N ILE A 294 19.15 -22.93 1.19
CA ILE A 294 20.09 -22.86 0.08
C ILE A 294 20.32 -21.41 -0.37
N LEU A 295 19.25 -20.60 -0.44
CA LEU A 295 19.36 -19.20 -0.81
C LEU A 295 20.17 -18.38 0.18
N THR A 296 20.04 -18.65 1.48
CA THR A 296 20.65 -17.86 2.56
C THR A 296 21.96 -18.46 3.09
N GLY A 297 22.33 -19.64 2.61
CA GLY A 297 23.51 -20.38 3.08
C GLY A 297 23.34 -20.94 4.49
N GLY A 298 22.09 -21.09 4.97
CA GLY A 298 21.77 -21.63 6.29
C GLY A 298 21.45 -23.13 6.28
N THR A 299 21.05 -23.65 7.43
CA THR A 299 20.63 -25.02 7.63
C THR A 299 19.25 -25.07 8.24
N VAL A 300 18.35 -25.90 7.70
CA VAL A 300 17.05 -26.15 8.32
C VAL A 300 17.24 -27.00 9.57
N ILE A 301 16.86 -26.44 10.71
CA ILE A 301 16.87 -27.17 11.99
C ILE A 301 15.63 -28.07 12.01
N ALA A 302 15.86 -29.38 11.89
CA ALA A 302 14.80 -30.40 11.83
C ALA A 302 15.28 -31.66 12.55
N GLU A 303 14.46 -32.19 13.45
CA GLU A 303 14.79 -33.42 14.21
C GLU A 303 15.01 -34.64 13.30
N GLU A 304 14.26 -34.71 12.18
CA GLU A 304 14.41 -35.76 11.18
C GLU A 304 15.83 -35.79 10.57
N ARG A 305 16.56 -34.66 10.67
CA ARG A 305 17.95 -34.52 10.22
C ARG A 305 18.98 -34.61 11.34
N GLY A 306 18.51 -34.86 12.57
CA GLY A 306 19.37 -34.93 13.76
C GLY A 306 19.68 -33.54 14.35
N PHE A 307 19.04 -32.48 13.93
CA PHE A 307 19.24 -31.13 14.46
C PHE A 307 18.08 -30.73 15.38
N ASN A 308 18.41 -30.30 16.60
CA ASN A 308 17.48 -29.78 17.58
C ASN A 308 17.74 -28.30 17.83
N LEU A 309 16.71 -27.54 18.15
CA LEU A 309 16.81 -26.09 18.39
C LEU A 309 17.74 -25.77 19.58
N GLU A 310 17.73 -26.62 20.62
CA GLU A 310 18.61 -26.50 21.80
C GLU A 310 20.12 -26.61 21.48
N ASN A 311 20.48 -27.26 20.38
CA ASN A 311 21.86 -27.44 19.92
C ASN A 311 22.21 -26.60 18.70
N ALA A 312 21.31 -25.67 18.31
CA ALA A 312 21.52 -24.79 17.16
C ALA A 312 22.65 -23.79 17.45
N THR A 313 23.55 -23.64 16.50
CA THR A 313 24.67 -22.69 16.57
C THR A 313 24.52 -21.58 15.54
N ILE A 314 25.26 -20.48 15.74
CA ILE A 314 25.23 -19.34 14.84
C ILE A 314 25.65 -19.69 13.41
N ASP A 315 26.53 -20.71 13.25
CA ASP A 315 27.02 -21.17 11.94
C ASP A 315 25.95 -21.91 11.13
N MET A 316 24.87 -22.34 11.79
CA MET A 316 23.71 -22.96 11.12
C MET A 316 22.71 -21.91 10.58
N LEU A 317 22.87 -20.66 11.01
CA LEU A 317 21.97 -19.58 10.60
C LEU A 317 22.30 -19.12 9.18
N GLY A 318 21.27 -18.93 8.37
CA GLY A 318 21.41 -18.25 7.10
C GLY A 318 21.68 -16.75 7.29
N THR A 319 22.12 -16.09 6.23
CA THR A 319 22.30 -14.63 6.19
C THR A 319 21.83 -14.05 4.85
N ALA A 320 21.47 -12.78 4.84
CA ALA A 320 21.14 -12.03 3.65
C ALA A 320 21.63 -10.58 3.81
N GLU A 321 21.66 -9.82 2.72
CA GLU A 321 21.97 -8.39 2.79
C GLU A 321 20.84 -7.63 3.48
N ARG A 322 19.59 -7.96 3.11
CA ARG A 322 18.38 -7.35 3.71
C ARG A 322 17.21 -8.33 3.73
N VAL A 323 16.36 -8.17 4.72
CA VAL A 323 15.04 -8.78 4.76
C VAL A 323 13.99 -7.69 5.04
N SER A 324 12.95 -7.66 4.22
CA SER A 324 11.79 -6.78 4.39
C SER A 324 10.54 -7.63 4.62
N ILE A 325 9.77 -7.29 5.66
CA ILE A 325 8.58 -8.05 6.06
C ILE A 325 7.42 -7.08 6.23
N ASP A 326 6.40 -7.24 5.41
CA ASP A 326 5.12 -6.56 5.57
C ASP A 326 4.08 -7.47 6.29
N LYS A 327 2.82 -7.07 6.30
CA LYS A 327 1.75 -7.86 6.94
C LYS A 327 1.45 -9.19 6.23
N ASP A 328 1.78 -9.28 4.94
CA ASP A 328 1.40 -10.39 4.06
C ASP A 328 2.61 -11.17 3.53
N ASN A 329 3.77 -10.49 3.36
CA ASN A 329 4.93 -11.03 2.64
C ASN A 329 6.23 -10.88 3.42
N THR A 330 7.18 -11.77 3.10
CA THR A 330 8.59 -11.66 3.50
C THR A 330 9.46 -11.73 2.26
N THR A 331 10.31 -10.73 2.07
CA THR A 331 11.26 -10.61 0.95
C THR A 331 12.69 -10.72 1.47
N ILE A 332 13.44 -11.69 0.98
CA ILE A 332 14.86 -11.87 1.25
C ILE A 332 15.64 -11.35 0.04
N VAL A 333 16.51 -10.38 0.26
CA VAL A 333 17.32 -9.73 -0.78
C VAL A 333 18.78 -10.10 -0.59
N ASN A 334 19.42 -10.55 -1.66
CA ASN A 334 20.84 -10.93 -1.71
C ASN A 334 21.22 -11.92 -0.59
N GLY A 335 20.62 -13.12 -0.63
CA GLY A 335 20.96 -14.22 0.27
C GLY A 335 22.42 -14.66 0.08
N ALA A 336 23.07 -15.06 1.16
CA ALA A 336 24.49 -15.45 1.16
C ALA A 336 24.75 -16.88 0.65
N GLY A 337 23.74 -17.56 0.10
CA GLY A 337 23.87 -18.89 -0.50
C GLY A 337 24.76 -18.86 -1.75
N LYS A 338 25.38 -19.98 -2.06
CA LYS A 338 26.22 -20.08 -3.26
C LYS A 338 25.35 -20.20 -4.51
N SER A 339 25.61 -19.37 -5.53
CA SER A 339 24.86 -19.40 -6.80
C SER A 339 24.87 -20.77 -7.48
N GLU A 340 25.93 -21.56 -7.28
CA GLU A 340 26.02 -22.94 -7.78
C GLU A 340 24.98 -23.86 -7.13
N ASP A 341 24.79 -23.75 -5.81
CA ASP A 341 23.84 -24.56 -5.04
C ASP A 341 22.39 -24.15 -5.41
N ILE A 342 22.15 -22.86 -5.58
CA ILE A 342 20.84 -22.33 -6.04
C ILE A 342 20.50 -22.87 -7.43
N LYS A 343 21.45 -22.84 -8.37
CA LYS A 343 21.27 -23.38 -9.73
C LYS A 343 21.04 -24.89 -9.71
N ALA A 344 21.78 -25.63 -8.89
CA ALA A 344 21.60 -27.07 -8.71
C ALA A 344 20.20 -27.38 -8.16
N ARG A 345 19.73 -26.60 -7.19
CA ARG A 345 18.38 -26.75 -6.63
C ARG A 345 17.29 -26.44 -7.67
N ALA A 346 17.46 -25.36 -8.45
CA ALA A 346 16.55 -25.03 -9.55
C ALA A 346 16.48 -26.15 -10.60
N ALA A 347 17.62 -26.79 -10.93
CA ALA A 347 17.65 -27.95 -11.84
C ALA A 347 16.91 -29.16 -11.26
N GLN A 348 17.04 -29.44 -9.95
CA GLN A 348 16.26 -30.50 -9.29
C GLN A 348 14.75 -30.25 -9.38
N ILE A 349 14.31 -29.02 -9.12
CA ILE A 349 12.88 -28.66 -9.20
C ILE A 349 12.38 -28.80 -10.66
N LYS A 350 13.18 -28.39 -11.67
CA LYS A 350 12.85 -28.62 -13.10
C LYS A 350 12.65 -30.10 -13.42
N ALA A 351 13.54 -30.95 -12.96
CA ALA A 351 13.39 -32.38 -13.13
C ALA A 351 12.13 -32.95 -12.45
N GLN A 352 11.75 -32.43 -11.28
CA GLN A 352 10.50 -32.80 -10.62
C GLN A 352 9.27 -32.37 -11.43
N ILE A 353 9.28 -31.18 -12.06
CA ILE A 353 8.21 -30.69 -12.94
C ILE A 353 8.01 -31.62 -14.13
N GLU A 354 9.10 -32.11 -14.73
CA GLU A 354 9.04 -33.03 -15.89
C GLU A 354 8.52 -34.42 -15.50
N ASN A 355 8.79 -34.88 -14.29
CA ASN A 355 8.42 -36.22 -13.84
C ASN A 355 7.07 -36.30 -13.13
N THR A 356 6.46 -35.18 -12.73
CA THR A 356 5.16 -35.21 -12.04
C THR A 356 4.01 -35.44 -13.01
N THR A 357 3.07 -36.31 -12.61
CA THR A 357 1.82 -36.59 -13.35
C THR A 357 0.64 -35.73 -12.85
N SER A 358 0.78 -35.06 -11.74
CA SER A 358 -0.23 -34.20 -11.13
C SER A 358 -0.11 -32.78 -11.67
N ASP A 359 -1.15 -32.25 -12.30
CA ASP A 359 -1.18 -30.88 -12.79
C ASP A 359 -1.07 -29.86 -11.65
N TYR A 360 -1.69 -30.16 -10.50
CA TYR A 360 -1.59 -29.33 -9.30
C TYR A 360 -0.16 -29.29 -8.73
N ASP A 361 0.52 -30.44 -8.66
CA ASP A 361 1.91 -30.46 -8.18
C ASP A 361 2.84 -29.79 -9.18
N ARG A 362 2.58 -29.95 -10.47
CA ARG A 362 3.33 -29.25 -11.53
C ARG A 362 3.22 -27.74 -11.37
N GLU A 363 2.02 -27.20 -11.18
CA GLU A 363 1.80 -25.78 -10.93
C GLU A 363 2.58 -25.28 -9.71
N LYS A 364 2.51 -26.01 -8.59
CA LYS A 364 3.20 -25.64 -7.35
C LYS A 364 4.73 -25.76 -7.43
N LEU A 365 5.24 -26.69 -8.21
CA LEU A 365 6.67 -26.80 -8.48
C LEU A 365 7.14 -25.66 -9.41
N GLN A 366 6.32 -25.25 -10.39
CA GLN A 366 6.60 -24.10 -11.25
C GLN A 366 6.65 -22.79 -10.45
N GLU A 367 5.68 -22.57 -9.55
CA GLU A 367 5.67 -21.43 -8.63
C GLU A 367 6.94 -21.39 -7.78
N ARG A 368 7.34 -22.53 -7.22
CA ARG A 368 8.53 -22.66 -6.39
C ARG A 368 9.82 -22.40 -7.18
N LEU A 369 9.89 -22.91 -8.42
CA LEU A 369 11.00 -22.65 -9.32
C LEU A 369 11.11 -21.16 -9.66
N ALA A 370 9.99 -20.51 -9.97
CA ALA A 370 9.96 -19.08 -10.27
C ALA A 370 10.46 -18.23 -9.09
N LYS A 371 10.02 -18.55 -7.85
CA LYS A 371 10.49 -17.87 -6.63
C LYS A 371 12.00 -18.04 -6.38
N LEU A 372 12.56 -19.22 -6.66
CA LEU A 372 13.98 -19.49 -6.42
C LEU A 372 14.90 -18.95 -7.51
N SER A 373 14.47 -19.03 -8.78
CA SER A 373 15.31 -18.70 -9.94
C SER A 373 15.08 -17.30 -10.51
N GLY A 374 14.01 -16.61 -10.08
CA GLY A 374 13.65 -15.28 -10.58
C GLY A 374 14.54 -14.16 -10.05
N GLY A 375 15.14 -14.35 -8.88
CA GLY A 375 15.88 -13.29 -8.20
C GLY A 375 14.99 -12.15 -7.72
N VAL A 376 15.60 -11.08 -7.24
CA VAL A 376 14.95 -9.83 -6.86
C VAL A 376 15.58 -8.69 -7.64
N ALA A 377 14.76 -7.95 -8.38
CA ALA A 377 15.22 -6.69 -8.97
C ALA A 377 15.19 -5.60 -7.89
N VAL A 378 16.33 -4.98 -7.65
CA VAL A 378 16.48 -3.88 -6.69
C VAL A 378 16.62 -2.58 -7.45
N LEU A 379 15.68 -1.66 -7.23
CA LEU A 379 15.73 -0.29 -7.73
C LEU A 379 16.48 0.56 -6.70
N TYR A 380 17.73 0.88 -6.97
CA TYR A 380 18.54 1.76 -6.14
C TYR A 380 18.28 3.21 -6.51
N ILE A 381 17.74 3.99 -5.55
CA ILE A 381 17.38 5.38 -5.75
C ILE A 381 18.50 6.29 -5.26
N GLY A 382 19.04 7.10 -6.15
CA GLY A 382 20.05 8.10 -5.84
C GLY A 382 19.50 9.52 -5.80
N ALA A 383 19.98 10.33 -4.84
CA ALA A 383 19.63 11.73 -4.72
C ALA A 383 20.76 12.54 -4.06
N ALA A 384 20.70 13.88 -4.22
CA ALA A 384 21.69 14.77 -3.63
C ALA A 384 21.42 15.12 -2.16
N SER A 385 20.19 14.92 -1.68
CA SER A 385 19.77 15.19 -0.30
C SER A 385 18.81 14.12 0.20
N GLU A 386 18.74 13.95 1.52
CA GLU A 386 17.83 13.01 2.19
C GLU A 386 16.35 13.31 1.87
N VAL A 387 15.97 14.60 1.82
CA VAL A 387 14.61 15.02 1.48
C VAL A 387 14.25 14.62 0.04
N GLU A 388 15.17 14.82 -0.91
CA GLU A 388 14.97 14.39 -2.29
C GLU A 388 14.96 12.88 -2.42
N MET A 389 15.80 12.17 -1.66
CA MET A 389 15.85 10.72 -1.62
C MET A 389 14.49 10.14 -1.21
N LYS A 390 13.93 10.64 -0.10
CA LYS A 390 12.64 10.18 0.42
C LYS A 390 11.51 10.45 -0.59
N GLU A 391 11.45 11.64 -1.18
CA GLU A 391 10.45 11.99 -2.20
C GLU A 391 10.54 11.08 -3.43
N LYS A 392 11.75 10.83 -3.93
CA LYS A 392 11.96 9.93 -5.08
C LYS A 392 11.58 8.50 -4.74
N LYS A 393 11.95 8.00 -3.55
CA LYS A 393 11.63 6.65 -3.10
C LYS A 393 10.11 6.45 -3.02
N ASP A 394 9.37 7.36 -2.39
CA ASP A 394 7.92 7.30 -2.29
C ASP A 394 7.27 7.28 -3.70
N ARG A 395 7.74 8.11 -4.62
CA ARG A 395 7.26 8.18 -6.00
C ARG A 395 7.54 6.90 -6.81
N VAL A 396 8.69 6.26 -6.58
CA VAL A 396 9.03 4.97 -7.21
C VAL A 396 8.20 3.84 -6.63
N ASP A 397 7.96 3.83 -5.31
CA ASP A 397 7.09 2.87 -4.64
C ASP A 397 5.66 2.93 -5.21
N ASP A 398 5.08 4.14 -5.33
CA ASP A 398 3.75 4.35 -5.94
C ASP A 398 3.71 3.85 -7.38
N ALA A 399 4.73 4.19 -8.19
CA ALA A 399 4.81 3.75 -9.58
C ALA A 399 4.94 2.23 -9.71
N LEU A 400 5.66 1.58 -8.81
CA LEU A 400 5.79 0.12 -8.77
C LEU A 400 4.46 -0.55 -8.42
N HIS A 401 3.74 -0.06 -7.41
CA HIS A 401 2.44 -0.57 -7.02
C HIS A 401 1.40 -0.39 -8.13
N ALA A 402 1.34 0.79 -8.74
CA ALA A 402 0.46 1.06 -9.89
C ALA A 402 0.76 0.12 -11.07
N THR A 403 2.05 -0.15 -11.32
CA THR A 403 2.45 -1.05 -12.39
C THR A 403 2.00 -2.49 -12.11
N ARG A 404 2.18 -2.98 -10.87
CA ARG A 404 1.65 -4.29 -10.45
C ARG A 404 0.13 -4.36 -10.62
N ALA A 405 -0.60 -3.34 -10.14
CA ALA A 405 -2.05 -3.25 -10.30
C ALA A 405 -2.49 -3.27 -11.78
N ALA A 406 -1.72 -2.66 -12.68
CA ALA A 406 -1.97 -2.69 -14.11
C ALA A 406 -1.70 -4.06 -14.74
N VAL A 407 -0.67 -4.77 -14.29
CA VAL A 407 -0.37 -6.15 -14.74
C VAL A 407 -1.47 -7.11 -14.29
N GLU A 408 -2.00 -6.95 -13.07
CA GLU A 408 -3.04 -7.80 -12.49
C GLU A 408 -4.40 -7.61 -13.16
N GLU A 409 -4.88 -6.38 -13.30
CA GLU A 409 -6.27 -6.11 -13.73
C GLU A 409 -6.38 -5.36 -15.07
N GLY A 410 -5.26 -5.04 -15.71
CA GLY A 410 -5.24 -4.27 -16.94
C GLY A 410 -5.31 -2.76 -16.73
N ILE A 411 -5.39 -2.03 -17.84
CA ILE A 411 -5.33 -0.57 -17.93
C ILE A 411 -6.58 0.01 -18.57
N VAL A 412 -6.94 1.21 -18.16
CA VAL A 412 -8.03 2.03 -18.71
C VAL A 412 -7.50 3.40 -19.18
N ALA A 413 -8.31 4.18 -19.88
CA ALA A 413 -7.96 5.54 -20.24
C ALA A 413 -7.78 6.41 -18.99
N GLY A 414 -6.59 7.00 -18.82
CA GLY A 414 -6.21 7.75 -17.64
C GLY A 414 -6.77 9.16 -17.57
N GLY A 415 -6.29 9.92 -16.58
CA GLY A 415 -6.68 11.33 -16.40
C GLY A 415 -8.15 11.53 -16.02
N GLY A 416 -8.78 10.56 -15.37
CA GLY A 416 -10.19 10.59 -14.99
C GLY A 416 -11.17 10.29 -16.15
N ILE A 417 -10.67 9.96 -17.35
CA ILE A 417 -11.53 9.75 -18.54
C ILE A 417 -12.33 8.45 -18.40
N ALA A 418 -11.75 7.36 -17.89
CA ALA A 418 -12.46 6.10 -17.71
C ALA A 418 -13.69 6.26 -16.79
N LEU A 419 -13.53 6.97 -15.66
CA LEU A 419 -14.64 7.30 -14.75
C LEU A 419 -15.68 8.20 -15.41
N LEU A 420 -15.26 9.25 -16.12
CA LEU A 420 -16.18 10.14 -16.82
C LEU A 420 -17.01 9.39 -17.86
N ARG A 421 -16.41 8.49 -18.63
CA ARG A 421 -17.09 7.67 -19.65
C ARG A 421 -18.03 6.63 -19.05
N ALA A 422 -17.75 6.15 -17.84
CA ALA A 422 -18.60 5.20 -17.14
C ALA A 422 -19.99 5.76 -16.80
N LYS A 423 -20.20 7.10 -16.89
CA LYS A 423 -21.53 7.72 -16.77
C LYS A 423 -22.56 7.08 -17.70
N ASN A 424 -22.18 6.65 -18.90
CA ASN A 424 -23.06 6.01 -19.87
C ASN A 424 -23.62 4.66 -19.38
N ALA A 425 -22.91 3.97 -18.49
CA ALA A 425 -23.37 2.71 -17.92
C ALA A 425 -24.55 2.91 -16.95
N LEU A 426 -24.63 4.07 -16.31
CA LEU A 426 -25.65 4.39 -15.31
C LEU A 426 -27.04 4.60 -15.91
N ALA A 427 -27.14 5.01 -17.18
CA ALA A 427 -28.42 5.19 -17.88
C ALA A 427 -29.27 3.91 -17.97
N LYS A 428 -28.68 2.74 -17.76
CA LYS A 428 -29.34 1.43 -17.83
C LYS A 428 -29.85 0.92 -16.47
N ILE A 429 -29.59 1.65 -15.38
CA ILE A 429 -30.04 1.26 -14.04
C ILE A 429 -31.49 1.66 -13.87
N LYS A 430 -32.32 0.72 -13.36
CA LYS A 430 -33.71 0.99 -12.99
C LYS A 430 -33.78 1.24 -11.49
N PRO A 431 -34.02 2.46 -11.03
CA PRO A 431 -34.22 2.77 -9.62
C PRO A 431 -35.57 2.22 -9.15
N VAL A 432 -35.68 1.88 -7.87
CA VAL A 432 -36.94 1.43 -7.24
C VAL A 432 -37.82 2.63 -6.85
N ASN A 433 -37.19 3.74 -6.48
CA ASN A 433 -37.87 4.99 -6.08
C ASN A 433 -37.03 6.23 -6.46
N ALA A 434 -37.56 7.42 -6.22
CA ALA A 434 -36.94 8.70 -6.57
C ALA A 434 -35.65 8.98 -5.78
N ASP A 435 -35.56 8.53 -4.52
CA ASP A 435 -34.36 8.75 -3.70
C ASP A 435 -33.23 7.84 -4.14
N GLU A 436 -33.52 6.61 -4.55
CA GLU A 436 -32.52 5.73 -5.17
C GLU A 436 -32.03 6.30 -6.51
N GLU A 437 -32.94 6.86 -7.33
CA GLU A 437 -32.53 7.56 -8.56
C GLU A 437 -31.60 8.75 -8.25
N THR A 438 -31.89 9.48 -7.18
CA THR A 438 -31.06 10.58 -6.71
C THR A 438 -29.68 10.09 -6.27
N GLY A 439 -29.60 8.93 -5.59
CA GLY A 439 -28.33 8.28 -5.26
C GLY A 439 -27.48 7.97 -6.50
N ILE A 440 -28.09 7.47 -7.58
CA ILE A 440 -27.42 7.23 -8.85
C ILE A 440 -26.93 8.55 -9.47
N LYS A 441 -27.72 9.62 -9.40
CA LYS A 441 -27.36 10.95 -9.91
C LYS A 441 -26.21 11.59 -9.14
N ILE A 442 -26.10 11.32 -7.82
CA ILE A 442 -24.95 11.75 -7.00
C ILE A 442 -23.66 11.17 -7.56
N ILE A 443 -23.63 9.86 -7.80
CA ILE A 443 -22.45 9.21 -8.40
C ILE A 443 -22.18 9.75 -9.81
N LEU A 444 -23.21 9.88 -10.65
CA LEU A 444 -23.08 10.43 -12.00
C LEU A 444 -22.36 11.80 -12.00
N LYS A 445 -22.61 12.64 -11.01
CA LYS A 445 -21.96 13.93 -10.85
C LYS A 445 -20.55 13.79 -10.26
N ALA A 446 -20.37 12.92 -9.28
CA ALA A 446 -19.07 12.69 -8.62
C ALA A 446 -18.00 12.16 -9.59
N LEU A 447 -18.39 11.39 -10.63
CA LEU A 447 -17.45 10.87 -11.64
C LEU A 447 -16.73 11.95 -12.46
N GLU A 448 -17.20 13.20 -12.44
CA GLU A 448 -16.50 14.31 -13.07
C GLU A 448 -15.34 14.85 -12.23
N ALA A 449 -15.39 14.64 -10.91
CA ALA A 449 -14.51 15.31 -9.96
C ALA A 449 -13.02 15.04 -10.21
N PRO A 450 -12.56 13.81 -10.53
CA PRO A 450 -11.14 13.58 -10.80
C PRO A 450 -10.62 14.37 -12.00
N LEU A 451 -11.31 14.31 -13.15
CA LEU A 451 -10.91 15.08 -14.33
C LEU A 451 -10.95 16.60 -14.05
N ARG A 452 -12.02 17.09 -13.40
CA ARG A 452 -12.13 18.52 -13.02
C ARG A 452 -10.93 18.95 -12.19
N THR A 453 -10.59 18.21 -11.14
CA THR A 453 -9.47 18.53 -10.25
C THR A 453 -8.14 18.55 -11.01
N ILE A 454 -7.88 17.55 -11.88
CA ILE A 454 -6.66 17.49 -12.70
C ILE A 454 -6.50 18.74 -13.57
N VAL A 455 -7.57 19.17 -14.25
CA VAL A 455 -7.50 20.31 -15.17
C VAL A 455 -7.54 21.65 -14.44
N GLU A 456 -8.24 21.76 -13.31
CA GLU A 456 -8.22 22.92 -12.41
C GLU A 456 -6.82 23.15 -11.82
N ASN A 457 -6.12 22.10 -11.41
CA ASN A 457 -4.71 22.17 -10.99
C ASN A 457 -3.79 22.62 -12.15
N ALA A 458 -4.21 22.38 -13.39
CA ALA A 458 -3.51 22.87 -14.58
C ALA A 458 -3.89 24.32 -14.97
N GLY A 459 -4.80 24.96 -14.22
CA GLY A 459 -5.27 26.33 -14.49
C GLY A 459 -6.32 26.43 -15.59
N VAL A 460 -7.05 25.35 -15.87
CA VAL A 460 -8.08 25.28 -16.93
C VAL A 460 -9.45 25.02 -16.30
N GLU A 461 -10.51 25.62 -16.85
CA GLU A 461 -11.88 25.44 -16.37
C GLU A 461 -12.39 24.01 -16.61
N GLY A 462 -12.67 23.27 -15.52
CA GLY A 462 -13.02 21.85 -15.56
C GLY A 462 -14.33 21.56 -16.29
N SER A 463 -15.35 22.44 -16.18
CA SER A 463 -16.65 22.25 -16.82
C SER A 463 -16.57 22.26 -18.36
N VAL A 464 -15.73 23.13 -18.92
CA VAL A 464 -15.50 23.22 -20.37
C VAL A 464 -14.85 21.94 -20.89
N ILE A 465 -13.83 21.44 -20.19
CA ILE A 465 -13.13 20.21 -20.59
C ILE A 465 -14.08 19.01 -20.53
N VAL A 466 -14.83 18.85 -19.44
CA VAL A 466 -15.81 17.77 -19.26
C VAL A 466 -16.84 17.77 -20.39
N SER A 467 -17.44 18.94 -20.71
CA SER A 467 -18.41 19.06 -21.80
C SER A 467 -17.81 18.60 -23.12
N LYS A 468 -16.65 19.13 -23.49
CA LYS A 468 -15.99 18.81 -24.76
C LYS A 468 -15.55 17.34 -24.87
N VAL A 469 -15.14 16.74 -23.76
CA VAL A 469 -14.85 15.30 -23.73
C VAL A 469 -16.13 14.50 -23.96
N LEU A 470 -17.25 14.84 -23.32
CA LEU A 470 -18.53 14.12 -23.44
C LEU A 470 -19.17 14.26 -24.82
N GLU A 471 -18.96 15.37 -25.56
CA GLU A 471 -19.41 15.56 -26.93
C GLU A 471 -18.78 14.56 -27.92
N SER A 472 -17.58 14.05 -27.62
CA SER A 472 -16.91 13.08 -28.49
C SER A 472 -17.45 11.66 -28.25
N SER A 473 -17.77 10.95 -29.32
CA SER A 473 -18.17 9.53 -29.26
C SER A 473 -16.99 8.55 -29.05
N ARG A 474 -15.75 9.03 -29.18
CA ARG A 474 -14.55 8.19 -28.99
C ARG A 474 -14.29 7.97 -27.50
N GLU A 475 -14.30 6.71 -27.06
CA GLU A 475 -14.16 6.36 -25.63
C GLU A 475 -12.84 6.82 -25.00
N ALA A 476 -11.74 6.74 -25.74
CA ALA A 476 -10.41 7.12 -25.26
C ALA A 476 -10.07 8.61 -25.48
N PHE A 477 -11.01 9.41 -26.05
CA PHE A 477 -10.77 10.83 -26.23
C PHE A 477 -10.81 11.57 -24.90
N GLY A 478 -9.74 12.30 -24.61
CA GLY A 478 -9.56 13.04 -23.37
C GLY A 478 -8.70 14.29 -23.53
N TYR A 479 -8.33 14.89 -22.41
CA TYR A 479 -7.51 16.10 -22.35
C TYR A 479 -6.19 15.82 -21.62
N ASN A 480 -5.07 16.05 -22.31
CA ASN A 480 -3.75 15.98 -21.73
C ASN A 480 -3.43 17.28 -20.99
N ALA A 481 -3.57 17.26 -19.66
CA ALA A 481 -3.34 18.44 -18.82
C ALA A 481 -1.87 18.91 -18.80
N LYS A 482 -0.90 18.03 -19.15
CA LYS A 482 0.52 18.40 -19.28
C LYS A 482 0.74 19.31 -20.50
N SER A 483 0.23 18.90 -21.67
CA SER A 483 0.44 19.61 -22.93
C SER A 483 -0.66 20.61 -23.27
N GLY A 484 -1.82 20.57 -22.59
CA GLY A 484 -2.98 21.43 -22.90
C GLY A 484 -3.74 21.04 -24.18
N GLN A 485 -3.64 19.77 -24.61
CA GLN A 485 -4.22 19.32 -25.88
C GLN A 485 -5.23 18.18 -25.70
N TYR A 486 -6.23 18.13 -26.56
CA TYR A 486 -7.13 16.99 -26.67
C TYR A 486 -6.47 15.86 -27.48
N THR A 487 -6.54 14.64 -26.97
CA THR A 487 -5.87 13.50 -27.59
C THR A 487 -6.61 12.19 -27.29
N ASP A 488 -6.20 11.12 -27.96
CA ASP A 488 -6.51 9.75 -27.54
C ASP A 488 -5.57 9.37 -26.38
N MET A 489 -6.15 9.07 -25.22
CA MET A 489 -5.40 8.85 -23.98
C MET A 489 -4.49 7.63 -24.07
N PHE A 490 -4.95 6.53 -24.71
CA PHE A 490 -4.10 5.35 -24.91
C PHE A 490 -2.92 5.62 -25.85
N ARG A 491 -3.13 6.38 -26.93
CA ARG A 491 -2.06 6.74 -27.86
C ARG A 491 -1.06 7.71 -27.24
N ALA A 492 -1.54 8.57 -26.36
CA ALA A 492 -0.69 9.52 -25.63
C ALA A 492 0.03 8.89 -24.42
N GLY A 493 -0.16 7.59 -24.15
CA GLY A 493 0.41 6.90 -23.00
C GLY A 493 -0.19 7.34 -21.65
N ILE A 494 -1.32 8.05 -21.65
CA ILE A 494 -2.00 8.50 -20.42
C ILE A 494 -3.00 7.44 -20.04
N ILE A 495 -2.57 6.52 -19.20
CA ILE A 495 -3.30 5.31 -18.82
C ILE A 495 -3.24 5.10 -17.32
N ASP A 496 -4.34 4.63 -16.73
CA ASP A 496 -4.45 4.32 -15.32
C ASP A 496 -4.68 2.81 -15.13
N PRO A 497 -4.16 2.19 -14.06
CA PRO A 497 -4.53 0.82 -13.71
C PRO A 497 -6.03 0.75 -13.39
N LYS A 498 -6.71 -0.26 -13.96
CA LYS A 498 -8.14 -0.47 -13.65
C LYS A 498 -8.37 -0.70 -12.17
N LYS A 499 -7.50 -1.49 -11.50
CA LYS A 499 -7.58 -1.78 -10.05
C LYS A 499 -7.56 -0.50 -9.23
N VAL A 500 -6.62 0.42 -9.51
CA VAL A 500 -6.53 1.73 -8.84
C VAL A 500 -7.83 2.53 -9.00
N THR A 501 -8.32 2.66 -10.22
CA THR A 501 -9.54 3.43 -10.53
C THR A 501 -10.78 2.83 -9.85
N ARG A 502 -10.90 1.49 -9.84
CA ARG A 502 -12.01 0.75 -9.22
C ARG A 502 -11.99 0.89 -7.70
N VAL A 503 -10.86 0.59 -7.07
CA VAL A 503 -10.70 0.63 -5.60
C VAL A 503 -10.92 2.04 -5.07
N ALA A 504 -10.42 3.07 -5.77
CA ALA A 504 -10.67 4.46 -5.40
C ALA A 504 -12.18 4.80 -5.35
N LEU A 505 -12.96 4.34 -6.34
CA LEU A 505 -14.40 4.57 -6.37
C LEU A 505 -15.14 3.77 -5.28
N GLU A 506 -14.80 2.50 -5.11
CA GLU A 506 -15.43 1.60 -4.12
C GLU A 506 -15.24 2.12 -2.69
N ASN A 507 -13.99 2.47 -2.31
CA ASN A 507 -13.68 2.99 -0.99
C ASN A 507 -14.33 4.36 -0.74
N ALA A 508 -14.28 5.26 -1.74
CA ALA A 508 -14.92 6.57 -1.66
C ALA A 508 -16.43 6.45 -1.42
N ALA A 509 -17.10 5.61 -2.19
CA ALA A 509 -18.55 5.41 -2.10
C ALA A 509 -18.95 4.73 -0.78
N SER A 510 -18.17 3.75 -0.30
CA SER A 510 -18.40 3.05 0.96
C SER A 510 -18.43 4.03 2.14
N VAL A 511 -17.37 4.84 2.30
CA VAL A 511 -17.27 5.80 3.40
C VAL A 511 -18.28 6.94 3.24
N ALA A 512 -18.45 7.46 2.03
CA ALA A 512 -19.46 8.49 1.77
C ALA A 512 -20.88 7.99 2.12
N GLY A 513 -21.21 6.73 1.77
CA GLY A 513 -22.49 6.12 2.12
C GLY A 513 -22.72 6.03 3.64
N MET A 514 -21.69 5.74 4.44
CA MET A 514 -21.77 5.78 5.90
C MET A 514 -22.02 7.20 6.42
N ILE A 515 -21.30 8.20 5.90
CA ILE A 515 -21.48 9.59 6.30
C ILE A 515 -22.90 10.08 5.99
N LEU A 516 -23.43 9.76 4.79
CA LEU A 516 -24.77 10.17 4.39
C LEU A 516 -25.88 9.58 5.26
N THR A 517 -25.68 8.37 5.79
CA THR A 517 -26.61 7.68 6.69
C THR A 517 -26.39 7.99 8.17
N THR A 518 -25.41 8.82 8.51
CA THR A 518 -25.14 9.23 9.90
C THR A 518 -26.14 10.28 10.35
N GLU A 519 -26.75 10.07 11.51
CA GLU A 519 -27.69 10.99 12.16
C GLU A 519 -27.12 11.62 13.42
N CYS A 520 -26.20 10.91 14.10
CA CYS A 520 -25.63 11.34 15.37
C CYS A 520 -24.11 11.11 15.37
N ALA A 521 -23.35 12.04 15.94
CA ALA A 521 -21.94 11.92 16.19
C ALA A 521 -21.63 12.07 17.68
N LEU A 522 -20.79 11.19 18.20
CA LEU A 522 -20.35 11.16 19.60
C LEU A 522 -18.88 11.53 19.64
N VAL A 523 -18.55 12.72 20.11
CA VAL A 523 -17.16 13.21 20.20
C VAL A 523 -16.69 13.28 21.66
N ASP A 524 -15.40 13.08 21.89
CA ASP A 524 -14.82 13.22 23.22
C ASP A 524 -14.72 14.72 23.59
N ILE A 525 -15.17 15.05 24.81
CA ILE A 525 -14.96 16.38 25.35
C ILE A 525 -13.51 16.47 25.82
N LYS A 526 -12.73 17.41 25.25
CA LYS A 526 -11.38 17.69 25.73
C LYS A 526 -11.46 18.23 27.14
N ASP A 527 -10.82 17.57 28.10
CA ASP A 527 -10.66 18.09 29.46
C ASP A 527 -9.53 19.14 29.46
N ASP A 528 -9.89 20.43 29.43
CA ASP A 528 -8.94 21.55 29.56
C ASP A 528 -8.23 21.58 30.94
N LYS A 529 -8.56 20.67 31.85
CA LYS A 529 -8.00 20.60 33.20
C LYS A 529 -6.73 19.77 33.37
N ALA A 530 -6.24 19.09 32.31
CA ALA A 530 -5.05 18.25 32.43
C ALA A 530 -3.70 18.99 32.35
N ALA A 531 -3.69 20.32 32.19
CA ALA A 531 -2.47 21.10 32.00
C ALA A 531 -2.00 21.90 33.22
N ALA A 532 -2.61 21.76 34.38
CA ALA A 532 -2.13 22.42 35.61
C ALA A 532 -1.49 21.39 36.54
N MET A 533 -0.23 21.01 36.29
CA MET A 533 0.62 20.47 37.37
C MET A 533 0.84 21.57 38.39
N PRO A 534 0.52 21.37 39.70
CA PRO A 534 0.85 22.33 40.70
C PRO A 534 2.38 22.47 40.82
N PRO A 535 2.90 23.69 41.05
CA PRO A 535 4.33 23.86 41.25
C PRO A 535 4.75 23.10 42.51
N MET A 536 5.68 22.15 42.36
CA MET A 536 6.35 21.52 43.49
C MET A 536 7.14 22.59 44.24
N GLY A 537 6.51 23.15 45.26
CA GLY A 537 7.16 24.00 46.25
C GLY A 537 8.09 23.17 47.12
N GLY A 538 9.36 23.08 46.72
CA GLY A 538 10.43 22.57 47.57
C GLY A 538 10.86 23.61 48.62
N GLY A 539 10.23 23.60 49.78
CA GLY A 539 10.76 24.28 51.00
C GLY A 539 11.59 23.25 51.78
N MET A 540 12.90 23.37 51.76
CA MET A 540 13.75 22.79 52.79
C MET A 540 13.64 23.60 54.08
N PRO A 541 13.37 23.00 55.25
CA PRO A 541 13.69 23.62 56.51
C PRO A 541 15.17 23.35 56.85
N GLY A 542 15.93 24.42 57.07
CA GLY A 542 17.28 24.31 57.58
C GLY A 542 17.30 23.72 59.00
N MET A 543 18.29 22.89 59.24
CA MET A 543 18.73 22.54 60.60
C MET A 543 20.09 23.15 60.88
N MET A 544 20.12 23.92 62.00
CA MET A 544 21.34 24.21 62.73
C MET A 544 22.00 22.92 63.23
#